data_bdc3c7e684609498d6a7cc4f9f98ae68
#
_entry.id   bdc3c7e684609498d6a7cc4f9f98ae68
#
_cell.length_a   1.000
_cell.length_b   1.000
_cell.length_c   1.000
_cell.angle_alpha   90.00
_cell.angle_beta   90.00
_cell.angle_gamma   90.00
#
_symmetry.space_group_name_H-M   'P 1'
#
loop_
_entity.id
_entity.type
_entity.pdbx_description
1 polymer ?
#
loop_
_entity_poly.entity_id
_entity_poly.type
_entity_poly.pdbx_seq_one_letter_code
_entity_poly.pdbx_strand_id
1 'polypeptide(L)'
;MTIGLGHYLAVGAILFTLGILGIFLNRKNIIVILMSIELILLSVNINLVAFSSFLGDIVGQVFALLVLTVAAAEAAIGLAVLVVYYRNRGSIAVEDVNLMKG
;
A
#
# COMPACT_ATOMS: atom_id res chain seq x y z
N MET A 1 20.56 14.03 -19.51
CA MET A 1 19.11 13.95 -19.28
C MET A 1 18.78 14.55 -17.92
N THR A 2 17.86 15.49 -17.90
CA THR A 2 17.45 16.14 -16.66
C THR A 2 16.17 15.49 -16.15
N ILE A 3 16.19 15.06 -14.88
CA ILE A 3 15.00 14.49 -14.25
C ILE A 3 14.13 15.64 -13.75
N GLY A 4 12.92 15.74 -14.28
CA GLY A 4 12.00 16.81 -13.92
C GLY A 4 10.80 16.30 -13.15
N LEU A 5 9.90 17.23 -12.82
CA LEU A 5 8.67 16.91 -12.10
C LEU A 5 7.85 15.82 -12.82
N GLY A 6 7.79 15.90 -14.15
CA GLY A 6 7.05 14.93 -14.95
C GLY A 6 7.53 13.49 -14.76
N HIS A 7 8.82 13.29 -14.53
CA HIS A 7 9.37 11.96 -14.29
C HIS A 7 8.88 11.39 -12.96
N TYR A 8 8.86 12.21 -11.92
CA TYR A 8 8.37 11.77 -10.60
C TYR A 8 6.87 11.52 -10.63
N LEU A 9 6.12 12.38 -11.31
CA LEU A 9 4.68 12.18 -11.45
C LEU A 9 4.36 10.93 -12.25
N ALA A 10 5.15 10.61 -13.26
CA ALA A 10 4.99 9.38 -14.04
C ALA A 10 5.21 8.14 -13.18
N VAL A 11 6.26 8.13 -12.36
CA VAL A 11 6.52 7.03 -11.44
C VAL A 11 5.38 6.89 -10.44
N GLY A 12 4.91 8.00 -9.88
CA GLY A 12 3.77 8.00 -8.97
C GLY A 12 2.53 7.43 -9.63
N ALA A 13 2.24 7.84 -10.86
CA ALA A 13 1.07 7.35 -11.60
C ALA A 13 1.16 5.84 -11.87
N ILE A 14 2.34 5.35 -12.22
CA ILE A 14 2.56 3.92 -12.47
C ILE A 14 2.34 3.14 -11.17
N LEU A 15 2.94 3.58 -10.07
CA LEU A 15 2.79 2.90 -8.78
C LEU A 15 1.34 2.92 -8.30
N PHE A 16 0.66 4.04 -8.46
CA PHE A 16 -0.75 4.17 -8.11
C PHE A 16 -1.59 3.18 -8.91
N THR A 17 -1.36 3.13 -10.22
CA THR A 17 -2.08 2.21 -11.10
C THR A 17 -1.83 0.75 -10.73
N LEU A 18 -0.57 0.40 -10.45
CA LEU A 18 -0.24 -0.96 -10.01
C LEU A 18 -0.93 -1.31 -8.69
N GLY A 19 -1.01 -0.35 -7.77
CA GLY A 19 -1.71 -0.54 -6.52
C GLY A 19 -3.19 -0.80 -6.73
N ILE A 20 -3.85 0.00 -7.56
CA ILE A 20 -5.27 -0.18 -7.88
C ILE A 20 -5.50 -1.54 -8.54
N LEU A 21 -4.69 -1.89 -9.53
CA LEU A 21 -4.81 -3.18 -10.21
C LEU A 21 -4.58 -4.34 -9.25
N GLY A 22 -3.64 -4.20 -8.33
CA GLY A 22 -3.38 -5.22 -7.32
C GLY A 22 -4.61 -5.52 -6.48
N ILE A 23 -5.33 -4.47 -6.07
CA ILE A 23 -6.55 -4.63 -5.29
C ILE A 23 -7.63 -5.34 -6.11
N PHE A 24 -7.87 -4.89 -7.34
CA PHE A 24 -8.95 -5.44 -8.16
C PHE A 24 -8.68 -6.87 -8.62
N LEU A 25 -7.42 -7.19 -8.95
CA LEU A 25 -7.09 -8.51 -9.47
C LEU A 25 -6.92 -9.56 -8.38
N ASN A 26 -6.66 -9.14 -7.13
CA ASN A 26 -6.32 -10.05 -6.05
C ASN A 26 -7.17 -9.79 -4.80
N ARG A 27 -8.48 -9.59 -4.99
CA ARG A 27 -9.38 -9.22 -3.91
C ARG A 27 -9.45 -10.23 -2.76
N LYS A 28 -9.08 -11.48 -3.02
CA LYS A 28 -9.15 -12.54 -2.01
C LYS A 28 -7.84 -12.74 -1.25
N ASN A 29 -6.77 -12.09 -1.67
CA ASN A 29 -5.46 -12.23 -1.04
C ASN A 29 -5.17 -10.99 -0.19
N ILE A 30 -5.28 -11.15 1.13
CA ILE A 30 -5.08 -10.05 2.09
C ILE A 30 -3.68 -9.46 1.98
N ILE A 31 -2.66 -10.30 1.80
CA ILE A 31 -1.27 -9.82 1.69
C ILE A 31 -1.11 -8.93 0.47
N VAL A 32 -1.65 -9.35 -0.67
CA VAL A 32 -1.56 -8.56 -1.91
C VAL A 32 -2.34 -7.26 -1.77
N ILE A 33 -3.51 -7.29 -1.13
CA ILE A 33 -4.29 -6.06 -0.87
C ILE A 33 -3.48 -5.09 -0.01
N LEU A 34 -2.86 -5.56 1.07
CA LEU A 34 -2.02 -4.72 1.91
C LEU A 34 -0.85 -4.12 1.14
N MET A 35 -0.15 -4.94 0.36
CA MET A 35 0.96 -4.47 -0.47
C MET A 35 0.49 -3.43 -1.48
N SER A 36 -0.70 -3.64 -2.05
CA SER A 36 -1.28 -2.71 -3.03
C SER A 36 -1.62 -1.36 -2.40
N ILE A 37 -2.19 -1.37 -1.19
CA ILE A 37 -2.45 -0.14 -0.44
C ILE A 37 -1.14 0.59 -0.15
N GLU A 38 -0.09 -0.13 0.20
CA GLU A 38 1.22 0.48 0.45
C GLU A 38 1.80 1.12 -0.81
N LEU A 39 1.61 0.51 -1.98
CA LEU A 39 2.01 1.13 -3.25
C LEU A 39 1.26 2.43 -3.52
N ILE A 40 -0.04 2.45 -3.22
CA ILE A 40 -0.86 3.65 -3.39
C ILE A 40 -0.35 4.76 -2.46
N LEU A 41 -0.10 4.44 -1.20
CA LEU A 41 0.44 5.42 -0.24
C LEU A 41 1.82 5.92 -0.67
N LEU A 42 2.67 5.02 -1.15
CA LEU A 42 3.98 5.41 -1.67
C LEU A 42 3.84 6.38 -2.85
N SER A 43 2.91 6.13 -3.76
CA SER A 43 2.69 7.01 -4.91
C SER A 43 2.27 8.42 -4.46
N VAL A 44 1.40 8.50 -3.46
CA VAL A 44 0.98 9.78 -2.88
C VAL A 44 2.18 10.50 -2.27
N ASN A 45 3.04 9.79 -1.55
CA ASN A 45 4.23 10.36 -0.94
C ASN A 45 5.23 10.87 -1.98
N ILE A 46 5.43 10.12 -3.05
CA ILE A 46 6.29 10.57 -4.15
C ILE A 46 5.78 11.88 -4.71
N ASN A 47 4.47 12.00 -4.92
CA ASN A 47 3.87 13.23 -5.43
C ASN A 47 4.05 14.39 -4.44
N LEU A 48 3.80 14.17 -3.16
CA LEU A 48 3.95 15.21 -2.14
C LEU A 48 5.39 15.74 -2.08
N VAL A 49 6.36 14.83 -2.07
CA VAL A 49 7.76 15.21 -2.01
C VAL A 49 8.19 15.89 -3.31
N ALA A 50 7.75 15.38 -4.44
CA ALA A 50 8.08 15.95 -5.74
C ALA A 50 7.55 17.39 -5.87
N PHE A 51 6.28 17.61 -5.55
CA PHE A 51 5.69 18.94 -5.57
C PHE A 51 6.39 19.88 -4.59
N SER A 52 6.66 19.40 -3.38
CA SER A 52 7.38 20.19 -2.38
C SER A 52 8.74 20.64 -2.88
N SER A 53 9.48 19.74 -3.50
CA SER A 53 10.81 20.05 -4.04
C SER A 53 10.75 21.07 -5.17
N PHE A 54 9.82 20.88 -6.11
CA PHE A 54 9.72 21.79 -7.27
C PHE A 54 9.13 23.14 -6.93
N LEU A 55 8.27 23.23 -5.94
CA LEU A 55 7.69 24.51 -5.49
C LEU A 55 8.57 25.21 -4.45
N GLY A 56 9.58 24.52 -3.91
CA GLY A 56 10.40 25.07 -2.86
C GLY A 56 9.66 25.26 -1.56
N ASP A 57 8.62 24.47 -1.32
CA ASP A 57 7.74 24.58 -0.16
C ASP A 57 7.82 23.30 0.68
N ILE A 58 8.22 23.43 1.93
CA ILE A 58 8.40 22.29 2.84
C ILE A 58 7.09 21.63 3.26
N VAL A 59 5.95 22.27 3.03
CA VAL A 59 4.64 21.76 3.45
C VAL A 59 4.38 20.36 2.90
N GLY A 60 4.71 20.11 1.63
CA GLY A 60 4.56 18.79 1.04
C GLY A 60 5.38 17.72 1.74
N GLN A 61 6.58 18.08 2.21
CA GLN A 61 7.43 17.13 2.94
C GLN A 61 6.87 16.84 4.32
N VAL A 62 6.29 17.83 4.98
CA VAL A 62 5.62 17.63 6.27
C VAL A 62 4.43 16.68 6.11
N PHE A 63 3.60 16.90 5.08
CA PHE A 63 2.49 15.99 4.80
C PHE A 63 2.98 14.58 4.45
N ALA A 64 4.09 14.46 3.73
CA ALA A 64 4.68 13.16 3.43
C ALA A 64 5.08 12.42 4.71
N LEU A 65 5.65 13.13 5.70
CA LEU A 65 5.97 12.53 7.00
C LEU A 65 4.72 12.07 7.73
N LEU A 66 3.64 12.84 7.67
CA LEU A 66 2.36 12.45 8.26
C LEU A 66 1.81 11.18 7.60
N VAL A 67 1.86 11.11 6.27
CA VAL A 67 1.42 9.93 5.54
C VAL A 67 2.28 8.72 5.90
N LEU A 68 3.61 8.90 6.03
CA LEU A 68 4.50 7.82 6.45
C LEU A 68 4.16 7.33 7.86
N THR A 69 3.82 8.24 8.76
CA THR A 69 3.42 7.89 10.13
C THR A 69 2.15 7.04 10.10
N VAL A 70 1.16 7.45 9.32
CA VAL A 70 -0.09 6.70 9.15
C VAL A 70 0.21 5.34 8.52
N ALA A 71 1.04 5.31 7.49
CA ALA A 71 1.42 4.07 6.81
C ALA A 71 2.14 3.11 7.76
N ALA A 72 3.02 3.61 8.62
CA ALA A 72 3.70 2.78 9.62
C ALA A 72 2.71 2.18 10.62
N ALA A 73 1.78 3.00 11.11
CA ALA A 73 0.73 2.53 12.03
C ALA A 73 -0.16 1.50 11.35
N GLU A 74 -0.54 1.74 10.11
CA GLU A 74 -1.35 0.83 9.31
C GLU A 74 -0.65 -0.50 9.07
N ALA A 75 0.65 -0.45 8.74
CA ALA A 75 1.45 -1.65 8.55
C ALA A 75 1.55 -2.47 9.83
N ALA A 76 1.73 -1.81 10.97
CA ALA A 76 1.79 -2.48 12.26
C ALA A 76 0.46 -3.16 12.60
N ILE A 77 -0.66 -2.46 12.41
CA ILE A 77 -1.99 -3.00 12.64
C ILE A 77 -2.27 -4.13 11.64
N GLY A 78 -1.93 -3.92 10.38
CA GLY A 78 -2.11 -4.91 9.33
C GLY A 78 -1.34 -6.18 9.60
N LEU A 79 -0.10 -6.07 10.08
CA LEU A 79 0.71 -7.23 10.47
C LEU A 79 0.08 -7.98 11.62
N ALA A 80 -0.41 -7.25 12.63
CA ALA A 80 -1.09 -7.87 13.77
C ALA A 80 -2.35 -8.62 13.31
N VAL A 81 -3.14 -8.00 12.44
CA VAL A 81 -4.34 -8.64 11.89
C VAL A 81 -3.96 -9.87 11.08
N LEU A 82 -2.90 -9.80 10.28
CA LEU A 82 -2.44 -10.94 9.49
C LEU A 82 -2.00 -12.10 10.37
N VAL A 83 -1.28 -11.82 11.46
CA VAL A 83 -0.86 -12.88 12.39
C VAL A 83 -2.07 -13.58 12.98
N VAL A 84 -3.07 -12.83 13.44
CA VAL A 84 -4.30 -13.40 13.98
C VAL A 84 -5.07 -14.16 12.90
N TYR A 85 -5.17 -13.58 11.72
CA TYR A 85 -5.85 -14.20 10.58
C TYR A 85 -5.24 -15.56 10.24
N TYR A 86 -3.92 -15.63 10.11
CA TYR A 86 -3.27 -16.88 9.76
C TYR A 86 -3.33 -17.92 10.87
N ARG A 87 -3.31 -17.49 12.14
CA ARG A 87 -3.54 -18.42 13.25
C ARG A 87 -4.92 -19.03 13.18
N ASN A 88 -5.94 -18.22 12.96
CA ASN A 88 -7.30 -18.70 12.83
C ASN A 88 -7.49 -19.48 11.54
N ARG A 89 -6.80 -19.07 10.47
CA ARG A 89 -6.86 -19.76 9.18
C ARG A 89 -6.34 -21.18 9.27
N GLY A 90 -5.36 -21.44 10.13
CA GLY A 90 -4.89 -22.79 10.37
C GLY A 90 -6.01 -23.73 10.80
N SER A 91 -6.90 -23.26 11.68
CA SER A 91 -8.08 -24.01 12.12
C SER A 91 -9.19 -23.98 11.07
N ILE A 92 -9.45 -22.83 10.50
CA ILE A 92 -10.51 -22.62 9.51
C ILE A 92 -10.22 -23.40 8.23
N ALA A 93 -8.97 -23.47 7.81
CA ALA A 93 -8.60 -24.21 6.60
C ALA A 93 -8.96 -25.69 6.69
N VAL A 94 -8.83 -26.27 7.88
CA VAL A 94 -9.23 -27.67 8.10
C VAL A 94 -10.75 -27.80 7.96
N GLU A 95 -11.50 -26.88 8.55
CA GLU A 95 -12.95 -26.86 8.43
C GLU A 95 -13.41 -26.67 7.00
N ASP A 96 -12.77 -25.76 6.27
CA ASP A 96 -13.07 -25.51 4.86
C ASP A 96 -12.86 -26.76 4.01
N VAL A 97 -11.77 -27.49 4.26
CA VAL A 97 -11.49 -28.72 3.55
C VAL A 97 -12.57 -29.76 3.84
N ASN A 98 -12.99 -29.87 5.10
CA ASN A 98 -14.05 -30.78 5.48
C ASN A 98 -15.39 -30.41 4.81
N LEU A 99 -15.72 -29.12 4.78
CA LEU A 99 -16.93 -28.64 4.15
C LEU A 99 -16.92 -28.89 2.64
N MET A 100 -15.76 -28.73 2.01
CA MET A 100 -15.63 -28.98 0.58
C MET A 100 -15.69 -30.45 0.21
N LYS A 101 -15.28 -31.30 1.11
CA LYS A 101 -15.33 -32.76 0.92
C LYS A 101 -16.63 -33.38 1.38
N GLY A 102 -17.25 -32.72 2.31
CA GLY A 102 -18.49 -33.18 2.88
C GLY A 102 -19.69 -32.57 2.22
#